data_a35ba75713c445f22610f87c29fa213e
#
_entry.id   a35ba75713c445f22610f87c29fa213e
#
_cell.length_a   1.000
_cell.length_b   1.000
_cell.length_c   1.000
_cell.angle_alpha   90.00
_cell.angle_beta   90.00
_cell.angle_gamma   90.00
#
_symmetry.space_group_name_H-M   'P 1'
#
loop_
_entity.id
_entity.type
_entity.pdbx_description
1 polymer ?
#
loop_
_entity_poly.entity_id
_entity_poly.type
_entity_poly.pdbx_seq_one_letter_code
_entity_poly.pdbx_strand_id
1 'polypeptide(L)'
;MAGFDLVSVQNTILSYLESEFSDYEIYEDYVLNEQELQRVDKRVKPYIVVAWHGLERLNSAAAISGVRQDEYESGFDIGVIAPTPRQCRYAINIIVDNLIGYSFDGTAYLTPGASSSPFVAAARDGVPHLYMAMAEFTFPMNYNSPGTPMTPPSP
;
A
#
# COMPACT_ATOMS: atom_id res chain seq x y z
N MET A 1 -22.70 5.91 -6.81
CA MET A 1 -22.15 6.34 -5.53
C MET A 1 -20.71 5.86 -5.45
N ALA A 2 -19.81 6.73 -5.14
CA ALA A 2 -18.45 6.28 -4.86
C ALA A 2 -18.50 5.36 -3.63
N GLY A 3 -18.03 4.14 -3.74
CA GLY A 3 -18.14 3.15 -2.68
C GLY A 3 -17.29 3.46 -1.46
N PHE A 4 -16.12 4.07 -1.66
CA PHE A 4 -15.17 4.38 -0.59
C PHE A 4 -14.20 5.47 -1.06
N ASP A 5 -13.60 6.15 -0.12
CA ASP A 5 -12.56 7.14 -0.41
C ASP A 5 -11.16 6.60 -0.11
N LEU A 6 -10.14 7.25 -0.68
CA LEU A 6 -8.75 6.81 -0.53
C LEU A 6 -8.27 6.87 0.93
N VAL A 7 -8.73 7.82 1.70
CA VAL A 7 -8.34 7.96 3.11
C VAL A 7 -8.87 6.77 3.92
N SER A 8 -10.12 6.39 3.67
CA SER A 8 -10.71 5.20 4.32
C SER A 8 -9.96 3.93 3.97
N VAL A 9 -9.57 3.77 2.71
CA VAL A 9 -8.75 2.62 2.27
C VAL A 9 -7.41 2.62 2.99
N GLN A 10 -6.72 3.75 3.02
CA GLN A 10 -5.43 3.87 3.67
C GLN A 10 -5.52 3.54 5.16
N ASN A 11 -6.52 4.08 5.86
CA ASN A 11 -6.73 3.81 7.27
C ASN A 11 -7.03 2.33 7.53
N THR A 12 -7.80 1.67 6.66
CA THR A 12 -8.11 0.26 6.78
C THR A 12 -6.85 -0.60 6.64
N ILE A 13 -6.01 -0.32 5.66
CA ILE A 13 -4.75 -1.05 5.45
C ILE A 13 -3.79 -0.83 6.61
N LEU A 14 -3.63 0.41 7.08
CA LEU A 14 -2.76 0.70 8.22
C LEU A 14 -3.24 -0.01 9.49
N SER A 15 -4.54 0.01 9.77
CA SER A 15 -5.12 -0.68 10.93
C SER A 15 -4.90 -2.19 10.85
N TYR A 16 -5.04 -2.77 9.68
CA TYR A 16 -4.73 -4.18 9.45
C TYR A 16 -3.27 -4.50 9.77
N LEU A 17 -2.34 -3.72 9.23
CA LEU A 17 -0.91 -3.94 9.45
C LEU A 17 -0.52 -3.76 10.92
N GLU A 18 -1.05 -2.75 11.59
CA GLU A 18 -0.81 -2.51 13.01
C GLU A 18 -1.33 -3.66 13.88
N SER A 19 -2.47 -4.23 13.51
CA SER A 19 -3.06 -5.34 14.23
C SER A 19 -2.32 -6.65 14.00
N GLU A 20 -1.98 -6.96 12.75
CA GLU A 20 -1.30 -8.21 12.38
C GLU A 20 0.18 -8.21 12.78
N PHE A 21 0.83 -7.06 12.69
CA PHE A 21 2.26 -6.91 12.96
C PHE A 21 2.51 -5.94 14.11
N SER A 22 1.98 -6.27 15.28
CA SER A 22 2.11 -5.42 16.47
C SER A 22 3.56 -5.17 16.92
N ASP A 23 4.47 -6.08 16.57
CA ASP A 23 5.90 -5.96 16.89
C ASP A 23 6.70 -5.16 15.84
N TYR A 24 6.05 -4.75 14.75
CA TYR A 24 6.68 -3.98 13.67
C TYR A 24 6.28 -2.52 13.76
N GLU A 25 7.24 -1.63 13.51
CA GLU A 25 6.93 -0.24 13.21
C GLU A 25 6.42 -0.12 11.78
N ILE A 26 5.45 0.74 11.56
CA ILE A 26 4.85 0.95 10.23
C ILE A 26 5.03 2.40 9.83
N TYR A 27 5.59 2.62 8.65
CA TYR A 27 5.85 3.94 8.11
C TYR A 27 5.15 4.10 6.76
N GLU A 28 4.74 5.31 6.46
CA GLU A 28 4.13 5.66 5.19
C GLU A 28 5.10 6.48 4.34
N ASP A 29 5.30 6.02 3.09
CA ASP A 29 6.09 6.73 2.08
C ASP A 29 7.53 7.10 2.51
N TYR A 30 8.08 6.33 3.44
CA TYR A 30 9.35 6.65 4.04
C TYR A 30 10.16 5.41 4.41
N VAL A 31 11.36 5.32 3.90
CA VAL A 31 12.32 4.28 4.29
C VAL A 31 13.32 4.89 5.27
N LEU A 32 13.50 4.24 6.41
CA LEU A 32 14.37 4.74 7.47
C LEU A 32 15.84 4.80 6.99
N ASN A 33 16.51 5.88 7.32
CA ASN A 33 17.95 5.94 7.18
C ASN A 33 18.64 5.16 8.32
N GLU A 34 19.94 4.96 8.20
CA GLU A 34 20.71 4.16 9.15
C GLU A 34 20.61 4.67 10.60
N GLN A 35 20.52 5.98 10.79
CA GLN A 35 20.45 6.58 12.12
C GLN A 35 19.09 6.40 12.79
N GLU A 36 18.05 6.22 11.99
CA GLU A 36 16.69 6.06 12.46
C GLU A 36 16.30 4.61 12.75
N LEU A 37 17.17 3.66 12.35
CA LEU A 37 16.92 2.24 12.58
C LEU A 37 16.86 1.92 14.07
N GLN A 38 15.77 1.30 14.49
CA GLN A 38 15.64 0.81 15.85
C GLN A 38 16.36 -0.54 16.00
N ARG A 39 17.02 -0.74 17.13
CA ARG A 39 17.74 -1.96 17.41
C ARG A 39 17.27 -2.58 18.71
N VAL A 40 17.07 -3.90 18.69
CA VAL A 40 16.79 -4.71 19.85
C VAL A 40 17.87 -5.79 19.92
N ASP A 41 18.59 -5.91 21.04
CA ASP A 41 19.69 -6.85 21.22
C ASP A 41 20.73 -6.77 20.08
N LYS A 42 21.13 -5.55 19.71
CA LYS A 42 22.09 -5.26 18.62
C LYS A 42 21.60 -5.63 17.21
N ARG A 43 20.38 -6.11 17.06
CA ARG A 43 19.76 -6.41 15.77
C ARG A 43 18.80 -5.30 15.36
N VAL A 44 18.73 -5.04 14.08
CA VAL A 44 17.76 -4.07 13.56
C VAL A 44 16.35 -4.64 13.74
N LYS A 45 15.48 -3.83 14.34
CA LYS A 45 14.06 -4.18 14.46
C LYS A 45 13.41 -4.14 13.09
N PRO A 46 12.71 -5.20 12.67
CA PRO A 46 11.99 -5.17 11.40
C PRO A 46 10.94 -4.06 11.37
N TYR A 47 10.72 -3.51 10.18
CA TYR A 47 9.68 -2.51 9.99
C TYR A 47 9.01 -2.68 8.62
N ILE A 48 7.85 -2.07 8.48
CA ILE A 48 7.04 -2.13 7.27
C ILE A 48 6.88 -0.71 6.74
N VAL A 49 6.98 -0.57 5.42
CA VAL A 49 6.72 0.68 4.71
C VAL A 49 5.56 0.47 3.77
N VAL A 50 4.61 1.37 3.79
CA VAL A 50 3.52 1.42 2.83
C VAL A 50 3.72 2.63 1.94
N ALA A 51 3.88 2.41 0.65
CA ALA A 51 4.00 3.46 -0.34
C ALA A 51 2.68 3.56 -1.12
N TRP A 52 2.00 4.68 -0.97
CA TRP A 52 0.71 4.90 -1.59
C TRP A 52 0.85 5.36 -3.03
N HIS A 53 0.09 4.72 -3.92
CA HIS A 53 -0.01 5.16 -5.31
C HIS A 53 -1.01 6.30 -5.44
N GLY A 54 -0.81 7.14 -6.45
CA GLY A 54 -1.83 8.09 -6.86
C GLY A 54 -2.97 7.41 -7.59
N LEU A 55 -3.91 8.20 -8.06
CA LEU A 55 -5.03 7.74 -8.85
C LEU A 55 -4.62 7.70 -10.32
N GLU A 56 -4.69 6.54 -10.94
CA GLU A 56 -4.40 6.35 -12.35
C GLU A 56 -5.70 6.17 -13.13
N ARG A 57 -5.85 6.92 -14.20
CA ARG A 57 -6.99 6.80 -15.10
C ARG A 57 -6.72 5.70 -16.11
N LEU A 58 -7.49 4.64 -16.07
CA LEU A 58 -7.35 3.51 -17.00
C LEU A 58 -8.14 3.73 -18.27
N ASN A 59 -9.35 4.24 -18.16
CA ASN A 59 -10.25 4.42 -19.28
C ASN A 59 -11.24 5.56 -19.00
N SER A 60 -11.62 6.28 -20.04
CA SER A 60 -12.70 7.25 -19.96
C SER A 60 -13.75 6.92 -21.01
N ALA A 61 -14.94 6.59 -20.55
CA ALA A 61 -16.07 6.42 -21.44
C ALA A 61 -16.74 7.76 -21.70
N ALA A 62 -17.21 7.95 -22.95
CA ALA A 62 -18.04 9.08 -23.26
C ALA A 62 -19.31 9.05 -22.39
N ALA A 63 -19.79 10.24 -22.00
CA ALA A 63 -21.02 10.33 -21.25
C ALA A 63 -22.18 9.72 -22.04
N ILE A 64 -22.79 8.70 -21.46
CA ILE A 64 -24.01 8.08 -21.99
C ILE A 64 -25.15 8.54 -21.11
N SER A 65 -26.18 9.13 -21.72
CA SER A 65 -27.37 9.62 -20.99
C SER A 65 -27.02 10.62 -19.86
N GLY A 66 -25.98 11.44 -20.06
CA GLY A 66 -25.57 12.45 -19.07
C GLY A 66 -24.81 11.91 -17.87
N VAL A 67 -24.50 10.62 -17.85
CA VAL A 67 -23.68 10.00 -16.81
C VAL A 67 -22.27 9.77 -17.36
N ARG A 68 -21.29 10.31 -16.66
CA ARG A 68 -19.89 10.07 -16.96
C ARG A 68 -19.41 8.84 -16.21
N GLN A 69 -18.74 7.95 -16.93
CA GLN A 69 -18.09 6.77 -16.36
C GLN A 69 -16.59 6.87 -16.60
N ASP A 70 -15.84 6.99 -15.56
CA ASP A 70 -14.38 6.98 -15.59
C ASP A 70 -13.87 5.80 -14.77
N GLU A 71 -12.96 5.05 -15.37
CA GLU A 71 -12.28 3.95 -14.70
C GLU A 71 -10.93 4.42 -14.20
N TYR A 72 -10.74 4.30 -12.91
CA TYR A 72 -9.51 4.64 -12.21
C TYR A 72 -9.01 3.44 -11.44
N GLU A 73 -7.71 3.41 -11.24
CA GLU A 73 -7.05 2.45 -10.37
C GLU A 73 -6.16 3.21 -9.40
N SER A 74 -6.11 2.74 -8.18
CA SER A 74 -5.12 3.15 -7.20
C SER A 74 -4.48 1.91 -6.60
N GLY A 75 -3.56 2.08 -5.71
CA GLY A 75 -2.89 0.96 -5.10
C GLY A 75 -1.86 1.38 -4.06
N PHE A 76 -1.10 0.42 -3.65
CA PHE A 76 -0.01 0.64 -2.71
C PHE A 76 1.01 -0.49 -2.83
N ASP A 77 2.24 -0.18 -2.46
CA ASP A 77 3.30 -1.16 -2.29
C ASP A 77 3.55 -1.33 -0.80
N ILE A 78 3.68 -2.58 -0.38
CA ILE A 78 4.11 -2.88 0.98
C ILE A 78 5.52 -3.45 0.90
N GLY A 79 6.45 -2.80 1.61
CA GLY A 79 7.81 -3.26 1.77
C GLY A 79 8.04 -3.73 3.20
N VAL A 80 8.59 -4.91 3.35
CA VAL A 80 9.04 -5.42 4.65
C VAL A 80 10.54 -5.39 4.68
N ILE A 81 11.10 -4.68 5.64
CA ILE A 81 12.55 -4.55 5.83
C ILE A 81 12.94 -5.27 7.12
N ALA A 82 13.87 -6.19 7.01
CA ALA A 82 14.29 -7.02 8.14
C ALA A 82 15.76 -7.43 8.02
N PRO A 83 16.41 -7.84 9.13
CA PRO A 83 17.79 -8.28 9.12
C PRO A 83 18.02 -9.64 8.46
N THR A 84 16.98 -10.41 8.17
CA THR A 84 17.08 -11.70 7.49
C THR A 84 16.08 -11.83 6.34
N PRO A 85 16.44 -12.52 5.25
CA PRO A 85 15.50 -12.77 4.15
C PRO A 85 14.29 -13.59 4.60
N ARG A 86 14.46 -14.47 5.56
CA ARG A 86 13.39 -15.32 6.08
C ARG A 86 12.29 -14.52 6.75
N GLN A 87 12.66 -13.51 7.55
CA GLN A 87 11.70 -12.61 8.17
C GLN A 87 10.91 -11.82 7.13
N CYS A 88 11.58 -11.35 6.06
CA CYS A 88 10.91 -10.67 4.96
C CYS A 88 9.90 -11.58 4.26
N ARG A 89 10.30 -12.80 3.91
CA ARG A 89 9.39 -13.76 3.26
C ARG A 89 8.19 -14.09 4.12
N TYR A 90 8.43 -14.35 5.40
CA TYR A 90 7.36 -14.69 6.33
C TYR A 90 6.30 -13.59 6.39
N ALA A 91 6.74 -12.36 6.62
CA ALA A 91 5.82 -11.23 6.73
C ALA A 91 5.09 -10.93 5.41
N ILE A 92 5.82 -10.93 4.29
CA ILE A 92 5.22 -10.67 2.98
C ILE A 92 4.19 -11.74 2.61
N ASN A 93 4.46 -13.01 2.91
CA ASN A 93 3.53 -14.09 2.63
C ASN A 93 2.24 -13.94 3.43
N ILE A 94 2.33 -13.58 4.70
CA ILE A 94 1.14 -13.31 5.52
C ILE A 94 0.33 -12.15 4.95
N ILE A 95 1.00 -11.08 4.56
CA ILE A 95 0.34 -9.90 4.00
C ILE A 95 -0.38 -10.27 2.70
N VAL A 96 0.29 -10.96 1.80
CA VAL A 96 -0.30 -11.35 0.51
C VAL A 96 -1.49 -12.29 0.74
N ASP A 97 -1.35 -13.31 1.57
CA ASP A 97 -2.41 -14.27 1.84
C ASP A 97 -3.66 -13.61 2.43
N ASN A 98 -3.48 -12.63 3.31
CA ASN A 98 -4.60 -11.97 3.96
C ASN A 98 -5.25 -10.88 3.09
N LEU A 99 -4.50 -10.25 2.21
CA LEU A 99 -5.01 -9.14 1.40
C LEU A 99 -5.51 -9.56 0.03
N ILE A 100 -5.13 -10.74 -0.46
CA ILE A 100 -5.68 -11.24 -1.73
C ILE A 100 -7.20 -11.33 -1.66
N GLY A 101 -7.85 -10.63 -2.58
CA GLY A 101 -9.32 -10.66 -2.67
C GLY A 101 -10.04 -9.92 -1.55
N TYR A 102 -9.33 -9.18 -0.71
CA TYR A 102 -9.97 -8.33 0.28
C TYR A 102 -10.81 -7.27 -0.41
N SER A 103 -12.02 -7.05 0.08
CA SER A 103 -12.92 -6.04 -0.47
C SER A 103 -13.23 -4.98 0.57
N PHE A 104 -13.13 -3.71 0.16
CA PHE A 104 -13.44 -2.57 1.02
C PHE A 104 -14.94 -2.30 1.13
N ASP A 105 -15.70 -2.62 0.10
CA ASP A 105 -17.14 -2.29 0.00
C ASP A 105 -18.00 -3.44 -0.52
N GLY A 106 -17.40 -4.62 -0.73
CA GLY A 106 -18.07 -5.76 -1.33
C GLY A 106 -18.08 -5.79 -2.86
N THR A 107 -17.58 -4.74 -3.52
CA THR A 107 -17.56 -4.64 -4.98
C THR A 107 -16.16 -4.43 -5.57
N ALA A 108 -15.29 -3.76 -4.84
CA ALA A 108 -13.92 -3.51 -5.27
C ALA A 108 -12.95 -4.38 -4.46
N TYR A 109 -12.19 -5.20 -5.13
CA TYR A 109 -11.27 -6.15 -4.52
C TYR A 109 -9.82 -5.75 -4.72
N LEU A 110 -8.99 -6.00 -3.71
CA LEU A 110 -7.55 -5.90 -3.86
C LEU A 110 -7.05 -6.97 -4.83
N THR A 111 -6.31 -6.54 -5.83
CA THR A 111 -5.66 -7.41 -6.79
C THR A 111 -4.16 -7.38 -6.52
N PRO A 112 -3.54 -8.54 -6.24
CA PRO A 112 -2.10 -8.57 -6.06
C PRO A 112 -1.40 -8.34 -7.41
N GLY A 113 -0.41 -7.46 -7.40
CA GLY A 113 0.50 -7.30 -8.51
C GLY A 113 1.75 -8.15 -8.32
N ALA A 114 2.88 -7.65 -8.77
CA ALA A 114 4.15 -8.32 -8.59
C ALA A 114 4.56 -8.33 -7.12
N SER A 115 5.13 -9.44 -6.67
CA SER A 115 5.84 -9.51 -5.41
C SER A 115 7.30 -9.87 -5.67
N SER A 116 8.21 -9.34 -4.87
CA SER A 116 9.63 -9.61 -5.02
C SER A 116 10.10 -10.66 -4.01
N SER A 117 11.09 -11.45 -4.41
CA SER A 117 11.90 -12.17 -3.45
C SER A 117 12.71 -11.18 -2.62
N PRO A 118 13.09 -11.52 -1.37
CA PRO A 118 13.93 -10.65 -0.58
C PRO A 118 15.23 -10.32 -1.30
N PHE A 119 15.58 -9.05 -1.30
CA PHE A 119 16.82 -8.53 -1.86
C PHE A 119 17.53 -7.66 -0.81
N VAL A 120 18.81 -7.42 -1.02
CA VAL A 120 19.58 -6.58 -0.11
C VAL A 120 19.15 -5.13 -0.26
N ALA A 121 18.57 -4.57 0.78
CA ALA A 121 18.10 -3.19 0.79
C ALA A 121 19.21 -2.20 1.17
N ALA A 122 20.14 -2.63 2.03
CA ALA A 122 21.30 -1.84 2.43
C ALA A 122 22.47 -2.77 2.71
N ALA A 123 23.60 -2.48 2.09
CA ALA A 123 24.87 -3.14 2.33
C ALA A 123 25.96 -2.08 2.40
N ARG A 124 26.57 -1.94 3.57
CA ARG A 124 27.75 -1.11 3.78
C ARG A 124 28.76 -1.91 4.58
N ASP A 125 30.02 -1.63 4.34
CA ASP A 125 31.10 -2.23 5.13
C ASP A 125 30.91 -1.91 6.62
N GLY A 126 30.85 -2.95 7.45
CA GLY A 126 30.66 -2.84 8.89
C GLY A 126 29.22 -2.63 9.38
N VAL A 127 28.23 -2.57 8.47
CA VAL A 127 26.81 -2.47 8.82
C VAL A 127 26.12 -3.79 8.50
N PRO A 128 25.23 -4.28 9.39
CA PRO A 128 24.44 -5.46 9.09
C PRO A 128 23.64 -5.30 7.80
N HIS A 129 23.59 -6.35 6.98
CA HIS A 129 22.74 -6.35 5.80
C HIS A 129 21.28 -6.25 6.22
N LEU A 130 20.55 -5.41 5.50
CA LEU A 130 19.10 -5.36 5.57
C LEU A 130 18.53 -5.92 4.28
N TYR A 131 17.46 -6.65 4.41
CA TYR A 131 16.74 -7.24 3.28
C TYR A 131 15.37 -6.61 3.19
N MET A 132 14.86 -6.53 1.97
CA MET A 132 13.53 -6.00 1.69
C MET A 132 12.80 -6.96 0.77
N ALA A 133 11.56 -7.22 1.08
CA ALA A 133 10.61 -7.86 0.17
C ALA A 133 9.43 -6.91 -0.04
N MET A 134 8.92 -6.88 -1.26
CA MET A 134 7.84 -5.97 -1.65
C MET A 134 6.67 -6.74 -2.23
N ALA A 135 5.48 -6.23 -2.01
CA ALA A 135 4.27 -6.70 -2.68
C ALA A 135 3.45 -5.49 -3.12
N GLU A 136 2.95 -5.54 -4.34
CA GLU A 136 2.09 -4.51 -4.91
C GLU A 136 0.64 -4.96 -4.83
N PHE A 137 -0.25 -4.03 -4.54
CA PHE A 137 -1.68 -4.24 -4.59
C PHE A 137 -2.35 -3.08 -5.31
N THR A 138 -3.35 -3.41 -6.10
CA THR A 138 -4.16 -2.41 -6.79
C THR A 138 -5.63 -2.67 -6.53
N PHE A 139 -6.42 -1.64 -6.67
CA PHE A 139 -7.88 -1.71 -6.53
C PHE A 139 -8.55 -0.69 -7.44
N PRO A 140 -9.73 -1.03 -7.98
CA PRO A 140 -10.45 -0.11 -8.83
C PRO A 140 -11.11 1.01 -8.03
N MET A 141 -11.06 2.21 -8.59
CA MET A 141 -11.74 3.40 -8.09
C MET A 141 -12.63 3.94 -9.19
N ASN A 142 -13.82 3.37 -9.32
CA ASN A 142 -14.73 3.75 -10.40
C ASN A 142 -15.68 4.84 -9.93
N TYR A 143 -15.76 5.89 -10.71
CA TYR A 143 -16.64 7.02 -10.45
C TYR A 143 -17.75 7.07 -11.48
N ASN A 144 -18.97 6.94 -11.02
CA ASN A 144 -20.17 7.15 -11.82
C ASN A 144 -20.89 8.35 -11.25
N SER A 145 -20.88 9.47 -11.97
CA SER A 145 -21.60 10.64 -11.51
C SER A 145 -22.20 11.42 -12.66
N PRO A 146 -23.39 11.98 -12.47
CA PRO A 146 -23.86 13.05 -13.36
C PRO A 146 -22.91 14.24 -13.16
N GLY A 147 -22.37 14.82 -14.21
CA GLY A 147 -21.47 15.95 -14.09
C GLY A 147 -22.09 17.06 -13.23
N THR A 148 -21.55 17.28 -12.06
CA THR A 148 -21.99 18.36 -11.18
C THR A 148 -21.14 19.60 -11.46
N PRO A 149 -21.75 20.76 -11.74
CA PRO A 149 -20.99 21.98 -11.95
C PRO A 149 -20.19 22.34 -10.70
N MET A 150 -18.92 22.67 -10.88
CA MET A 150 -18.12 23.20 -9.79
C MET A 150 -18.64 24.58 -9.41
N THR A 151 -18.92 24.78 -8.13
CA THR A 151 -19.24 26.09 -7.58
C THR A 151 -17.93 26.71 -7.11
N PRO A 152 -17.57 27.90 -7.64
CA PRO A 152 -16.36 28.56 -7.16
C PRO A 152 -16.45 28.86 -5.67
N PRO A 153 -15.32 28.81 -4.93
CA PRO A 153 -15.33 29.12 -3.51
C PRO A 153 -15.81 30.56 -3.29
N SER A 154 -16.55 30.76 -2.21
CA SER A 154 -16.99 32.09 -1.81
C SER A 154 -15.78 32.97 -1.54
N PRO A 155 -15.81 34.27 -1.96
CA PRO A 155 -14.71 35.18 -1.73
C PRO A 155 -14.48 35.49 -0.24
#